data_bf8afe7606da2fc35bed19f5b1a0eb01
#
_entry.id   bf8afe7606da2fc35bed19f5b1a0eb01
#
_cell.length_a   1.000
_cell.length_b   1.000
_cell.length_c   1.000
_cell.angle_alpha   90.00
_cell.angle_beta   90.00
_cell.angle_gamma   90.00
#
_symmetry.space_group_name_H-M   'P 1'
#
loop_
_entity.id
_entity.type
_entity.pdbx_description
1 polymer ?
#
loop_
_entity_poly.entity_id
_entity_poly.type
_entity_poly.pdbx_seq_one_letter_code
_entity_poly.pdbx_strand_id
1 'polypeptide(L)'
;MGEMTLTNAGSGGIKTYRLKTDTTVESQQIPLYDIEAVAGLVPLFQDNKTFRPLDHISIPHLPKCDGAVYVTGDSMYPLLKSGDIVMYKEVHDIPNSIFWGEMYLVSVALNDEEYITVKYLQRGQTPDKVVLVSENKHHQPKEVEIDKIRALALVKASIRVNAML
;
A
#
# COMPACT_ATOMS: atom_id res chain seq x y z
N MET A 1 17.17 -8.78 9.54
CA MET A 1 18.02 -8.15 8.51
C MET A 1 18.06 -8.99 7.25
N GLY A 2 17.89 -8.35 6.11
CA GLY A 2 17.98 -9.01 4.82
C GLY A 2 19.42 -9.37 4.47
N GLU A 3 19.60 -10.46 3.76
CA GLU A 3 20.89 -10.89 3.24
C GLU A 3 21.16 -10.25 1.89
N MET A 4 22.35 -9.75 1.68
CA MET A 4 22.74 -9.14 0.40
C MET A 4 23.22 -10.22 -0.58
N THR A 5 22.68 -10.20 -1.81
CA THR A 5 23.12 -11.10 -2.87
C THR A 5 23.82 -10.33 -3.97
N LEU A 6 24.91 -10.94 -4.50
CA LEU A 6 25.64 -10.39 -5.64
C LEU A 6 24.96 -10.78 -6.94
N THR A 7 24.64 -9.81 -7.79
CA THR A 7 24.16 -10.05 -9.13
C THR A 7 25.16 -9.54 -10.17
N ASN A 8 25.44 -10.33 -11.20
CA ASN A 8 26.27 -9.90 -12.32
C ASN A 8 25.40 -9.12 -13.31
N ALA A 9 25.78 -7.87 -13.54
CA ALA A 9 25.14 -7.03 -14.56
C ALA A 9 25.98 -7.01 -15.84
N GLY A 10 25.83 -8.00 -16.69
CA GLY A 10 26.39 -8.02 -18.04
C GLY A 10 27.92 -7.98 -18.15
N SER A 11 28.41 -7.90 -19.38
CA SER A 11 29.83 -8.00 -19.74
C SER A 11 30.73 -6.83 -19.30
N GLY A 12 30.19 -5.85 -18.60
CA GLY A 12 30.94 -4.67 -18.16
C GLY A 12 31.49 -4.74 -16.74
N GLY A 13 31.30 -5.84 -16.03
CA GLY A 13 31.89 -6.04 -14.70
C GLY A 13 31.32 -5.21 -13.57
N ILE A 14 30.21 -4.52 -13.77
CA ILE A 14 29.52 -3.79 -12.69
C ILE A 14 28.78 -4.79 -11.82
N LYS A 15 29.11 -4.79 -10.52
CA LYS A 15 28.45 -5.65 -9.54
C LYS A 15 27.40 -4.83 -8.82
N THR A 16 26.16 -5.33 -8.83
CA THR A 16 25.06 -4.72 -8.09
C THR A 16 24.64 -5.63 -6.93
N TYR A 17 24.20 -5.01 -5.84
CA TYR A 17 23.75 -5.71 -4.64
C TYR A 17 22.32 -5.30 -4.34
N ARG A 18 21.51 -6.24 -3.89
CA ARG A 18 20.14 -5.98 -3.39
C ARG A 18 19.84 -6.82 -2.17
N LEU A 19 18.91 -6.34 -1.36
CA LEU A 19 18.46 -7.10 -0.20
C LEU A 19 17.62 -8.31 -0.66
N LYS A 20 17.87 -9.45 -0.06
CA LYS A 20 17.17 -10.70 -0.38
C LYS A 20 15.68 -10.65 -0.02
N THR A 21 15.33 -9.80 0.95
CA THR A 21 13.95 -9.62 1.42
C THR A 21 13.09 -8.80 0.47
N ASP A 22 13.69 -8.05 -0.46
CA ASP A 22 12.96 -7.21 -1.40
C ASP A 22 13.14 -7.77 -2.82
N THR A 23 12.33 -8.78 -3.16
CA THR A 23 12.37 -9.43 -4.46
C THR A 23 11.65 -8.56 -5.49
N THR A 24 12.37 -8.16 -6.54
CA THR A 24 11.79 -7.41 -7.65
C THR A 24 11.31 -8.35 -8.75
N VAL A 25 10.25 -7.94 -9.45
CA VAL A 25 9.68 -8.64 -10.58
C VAL A 25 9.86 -7.78 -11.82
N GLU A 26 10.58 -8.31 -12.84
CA GLU A 26 10.89 -7.52 -14.03
C GLU A 26 9.68 -7.18 -14.88
N SER A 27 8.68 -8.04 -14.90
CA SER A 27 7.50 -7.89 -15.75
C SER A 27 6.26 -8.33 -15.00
N GLN A 28 5.56 -7.38 -14.39
CA GLN A 28 4.27 -7.63 -13.76
C GLN A 28 3.25 -6.63 -14.28
N GLN A 29 2.02 -7.09 -14.42
CA GLN A 29 0.87 -6.26 -14.77
C GLN A 29 0.08 -6.04 -13.49
N ILE A 30 0.18 -4.86 -12.90
CA ILE A 30 -0.48 -4.53 -11.65
C ILE A 30 -1.87 -3.98 -11.98
N PRO A 31 -2.96 -4.66 -11.55
CA PRO A 31 -4.30 -4.19 -11.85
C PRO A 31 -4.64 -2.93 -11.05
N LEU A 32 -5.17 -1.93 -11.73
CA LEU A 32 -5.66 -0.69 -11.14
C LEU A 32 -7.18 -0.80 -10.95
N TYR A 33 -7.65 -0.62 -9.72
CA TYR A 33 -9.06 -0.75 -9.39
C TYR A 33 -9.66 0.60 -8.99
N ASP A 34 -10.95 0.73 -9.27
CA ASP A 34 -11.79 1.78 -8.70
C ASP A 34 -12.43 1.26 -7.41
N ILE A 35 -12.05 1.82 -6.26
CA ILE A 35 -12.52 1.37 -4.95
C ILE A 35 -14.06 1.48 -4.85
N GLU A 36 -14.64 2.54 -5.39
CA GLU A 36 -16.08 2.74 -5.33
C GLU A 36 -16.83 1.69 -6.15
N ALA A 37 -16.30 1.36 -7.33
CA ALA A 37 -16.91 0.35 -8.20
C ALA A 37 -16.84 -1.06 -7.62
N VAL A 38 -15.83 -1.36 -6.80
CA VAL A 38 -15.67 -2.68 -6.17
C VAL A 38 -16.27 -2.76 -4.76
N ALA A 39 -16.98 -1.71 -4.33
CA ALA A 39 -17.62 -1.63 -3.02
C ALA A 39 -16.67 -1.78 -1.82
N GLY A 40 -15.43 -1.27 -1.97
CA GLY A 40 -14.46 -1.21 -0.89
C GLY A 40 -13.32 -2.22 -0.99
N LEU A 41 -12.39 -2.18 -0.03
CA LEU A 41 -11.21 -3.04 -0.02
C LEU A 41 -11.51 -4.48 0.39
N VAL A 42 -12.44 -4.68 1.32
CA VAL A 42 -12.72 -6.02 1.84
C VAL A 42 -13.20 -6.96 0.74
N PRO A 43 -14.23 -6.61 -0.06
CA PRO A 43 -14.62 -7.46 -1.18
C PRO A 43 -13.53 -7.66 -2.21
N LEU A 44 -12.76 -6.59 -2.51
CA LEU A 44 -11.66 -6.65 -3.47
C LEU A 44 -10.59 -7.65 -3.04
N PHE A 45 -10.21 -7.64 -1.77
CA PHE A 45 -9.14 -8.51 -1.26
C PHE A 45 -9.61 -9.96 -1.06
N GLN A 46 -10.91 -10.18 -0.85
CA GLN A 46 -11.46 -11.53 -0.73
C GLN A 46 -11.52 -12.26 -2.07
N ASP A 47 -11.91 -11.54 -3.12
CA ASP A 47 -12.01 -12.13 -4.46
C ASP A 47 -11.74 -11.08 -5.54
N ASN A 48 -10.46 -10.86 -5.81
CA ASN A 48 -10.03 -9.93 -6.83
C ASN A 48 -10.36 -10.38 -8.27
N LYS A 49 -10.65 -11.67 -8.48
CA LYS A 49 -10.99 -12.19 -9.82
C LYS A 49 -12.38 -11.79 -10.27
N THR A 50 -13.27 -11.47 -9.34
CA THR A 50 -14.64 -11.03 -9.64
C THR A 50 -14.66 -9.60 -10.18
N PHE A 51 -13.68 -8.77 -9.83
CA PHE A 51 -13.67 -7.37 -10.19
C PHE A 51 -12.79 -7.10 -11.41
N ARG A 52 -13.34 -6.32 -12.34
CA ARG A 52 -12.62 -5.92 -13.54
C ARG A 52 -11.79 -4.69 -13.23
N PRO A 53 -10.46 -4.73 -13.44
CA PRO A 53 -9.63 -3.54 -13.27
C PRO A 53 -9.93 -2.49 -14.34
N LEU A 54 -9.68 -1.22 -14.00
CA LEU A 54 -9.75 -0.10 -14.94
C LEU A 54 -8.65 -0.23 -16.00
N ASP A 55 -7.46 -0.60 -15.57
CA ASP A 55 -6.27 -0.71 -16.40
C ASP A 55 -5.21 -1.52 -15.67
N HIS A 56 -4.06 -1.69 -16.30
CA HIS A 56 -2.90 -2.35 -15.71
C HIS A 56 -1.69 -1.43 -15.77
N ILE A 57 -0.88 -1.48 -14.71
CA ILE A 57 0.35 -0.68 -14.58
C ILE A 57 1.53 -1.63 -14.62
N SER A 58 2.53 -1.30 -15.44
CA SER A 58 3.78 -2.03 -15.49
C SER A 58 4.94 -1.06 -15.30
N ILE A 59 5.71 -1.27 -14.24
CA ILE A 59 6.93 -0.52 -13.97
C ILE A 59 8.05 -1.53 -13.77
N PRO A 60 9.19 -1.37 -14.47
CA PRO A 60 10.32 -2.29 -14.31
C PRO A 60 10.86 -2.27 -12.87
N HIS A 61 11.30 -3.43 -12.41
CA HIS A 61 12.04 -3.59 -11.14
C HIS A 61 11.29 -3.20 -9.87
N LEU A 62 9.95 -3.22 -9.89
CA LEU A 62 9.16 -3.07 -8.67
C LEU A 62 9.10 -4.36 -7.88
N PRO A 63 8.98 -4.29 -6.55
CA PRO A 63 8.54 -5.43 -5.75
C PRO A 63 7.17 -5.92 -6.23
N LYS A 64 6.84 -7.18 -5.92
CA LYS A 64 5.53 -7.72 -6.26
C LYS A 64 4.42 -6.90 -5.60
N CYS A 65 3.45 -6.48 -6.41
CA CYS A 65 2.25 -5.78 -5.97
C CYS A 65 1.01 -6.58 -6.38
N ASP A 66 -0.01 -6.55 -5.51
CA ASP A 66 -1.27 -7.24 -5.76
C ASP A 66 -2.28 -6.36 -6.50
N GLY A 67 -2.13 -5.05 -6.38
CA GLY A 67 -3.02 -4.12 -7.05
C GLY A 67 -2.60 -2.68 -6.86
N ALA A 68 -3.41 -1.78 -7.42
CA ALA A 68 -3.26 -0.34 -7.32
C ALA A 68 -4.63 0.33 -7.21
N VAL A 69 -4.67 1.47 -6.52
CA VAL A 69 -5.88 2.28 -6.38
C VAL A 69 -5.52 3.77 -6.39
N TYR A 70 -6.49 4.61 -6.73
CA TYR A 70 -6.34 6.05 -6.61
C TYR A 70 -6.47 6.52 -5.17
N VAL A 71 -5.64 7.47 -4.80
CA VAL A 71 -5.71 8.16 -3.50
C VAL A 71 -6.78 9.24 -3.57
N THR A 72 -7.60 9.33 -2.52
CA THR A 72 -8.57 10.39 -2.32
C THR A 72 -8.29 11.13 -1.01
N GLY A 73 -8.67 12.41 -0.95
CA GLY A 73 -8.44 13.23 0.23
C GLY A 73 -7.02 13.77 0.33
N ASP A 74 -6.74 14.44 1.44
CA ASP A 74 -5.50 15.19 1.64
C ASP A 74 -4.70 14.75 2.88
N SER A 75 -5.08 13.64 3.52
CA SER A 75 -4.45 13.22 4.78
C SER A 75 -2.96 12.90 4.64
N MET A 76 -2.50 12.55 3.44
CA MET A 76 -1.10 12.24 3.15
C MET A 76 -0.40 13.34 2.36
N TYR A 77 -1.04 14.51 2.20
CA TYR A 77 -0.42 15.66 1.58
C TYR A 77 0.75 16.20 2.43
N PRO A 78 1.88 16.62 1.86
CA PRO A 78 2.16 16.73 0.43
C PRO A 78 2.77 15.49 -0.21
N LEU A 79 3.01 14.44 0.55
CA LEU A 79 3.64 13.23 0.02
C LEU A 79 2.77 12.54 -1.03
N LEU A 80 1.48 12.40 -0.74
CA LEU A 80 0.49 11.92 -1.68
C LEU A 80 -0.60 12.98 -1.86
N LYS A 81 -1.03 13.19 -3.09
CA LYS A 81 -2.13 14.09 -3.44
C LYS A 81 -3.31 13.28 -3.94
N SER A 82 -4.51 13.83 -3.78
CA SER A 82 -5.70 13.23 -4.39
C SER A 82 -5.49 13.06 -5.91
N GLY A 83 -5.79 11.87 -6.41
CA GLY A 83 -5.52 11.50 -7.80
C GLY A 83 -4.20 10.75 -8.02
N ASP A 84 -3.30 10.73 -7.06
CA ASP A 84 -2.13 9.85 -7.10
C ASP A 84 -2.57 8.38 -7.05
N ILE A 85 -1.74 7.50 -7.58
CA ILE A 85 -1.97 6.05 -7.55
C ILE A 85 -1.01 5.43 -6.56
N VAL A 86 -1.50 4.57 -5.67
CA VAL A 86 -0.66 3.74 -4.80
C VAL A 86 -0.74 2.29 -5.25
N MET A 87 0.42 1.63 -5.31
CA MET A 87 0.54 0.20 -5.57
C MET A 87 0.79 -0.50 -4.26
N TYR A 88 0.08 -1.59 -4.03
CA TYR A 88 0.03 -2.23 -2.73
C TYR A 88 0.23 -3.75 -2.80
N LYS A 89 0.66 -4.29 -1.67
CA LYS A 89 0.70 -5.73 -1.40
C LYS A 89 -0.21 -6.03 -0.21
N GLU A 90 -1.16 -6.94 -0.41
CA GLU A 90 -2.11 -7.33 0.62
C GLU A 90 -1.43 -7.98 1.82
N VAL A 91 -1.94 -7.69 3.02
CA VAL A 91 -1.52 -8.29 4.29
C VAL A 91 -2.63 -9.23 4.74
N HIS A 92 -2.31 -10.52 4.88
CA HIS A 92 -3.31 -11.55 5.21
C HIS A 92 -3.42 -11.81 6.71
N ASP A 93 -2.30 -11.74 7.43
CA ASP A 93 -2.28 -11.91 8.90
C ASP A 93 -2.06 -10.55 9.55
N ILE A 94 -3.13 -9.77 9.65
CA ILE A 94 -3.08 -8.39 10.09
C ILE A 94 -2.41 -8.23 11.46
N PRO A 95 -2.79 -8.97 12.53
CA PRO A 95 -2.23 -8.72 13.85
C PRO A 95 -0.72 -8.93 13.96
N ASN A 96 -0.16 -9.82 13.12
CA ASN A 96 1.22 -10.27 13.23
C ASN A 96 2.14 -9.74 12.13
N SER A 97 1.61 -8.99 11.15
CA SER A 97 2.33 -8.65 9.93
C SER A 97 2.49 -7.16 9.68
N ILE A 98 2.24 -6.33 10.67
CA ILE A 98 2.39 -4.88 10.54
C ILE A 98 3.84 -4.48 10.80
N PHE A 99 4.44 -3.80 9.82
CA PHE A 99 5.69 -3.08 10.01
C PHE A 99 5.36 -1.68 10.53
N TRP A 100 5.68 -1.44 11.78
CA TRP A 100 5.31 -0.17 12.44
C TRP A 100 6.07 1.00 11.85
N GLY A 101 5.35 2.06 11.54
CA GLY A 101 5.89 3.25 10.91
C GLY A 101 5.78 3.27 9.38
N GLU A 102 5.43 2.16 8.77
CA GLU A 102 5.26 2.09 7.31
C GLU A 102 3.88 2.55 6.86
N MET A 103 3.78 2.87 5.58
CA MET A 103 2.56 3.36 4.95
C MET A 103 1.67 2.21 4.50
N TYR A 104 0.41 2.29 4.84
CA TYR A 104 -0.59 1.26 4.53
C TYR A 104 -1.84 1.85 3.92
N LEU A 105 -2.38 1.13 2.97
CA LEU A 105 -3.78 1.25 2.54
C LEU A 105 -4.61 0.43 3.51
N VAL A 106 -5.58 1.05 4.16
CA VAL A 106 -6.30 0.44 5.27
C VAL A 106 -7.80 0.67 5.15
N SER A 107 -8.58 -0.36 5.46
CA SER A 107 -10.02 -0.27 5.67
C SER A 107 -10.31 -0.46 7.15
N VAL A 108 -10.95 0.53 7.76
CA VAL A 108 -11.29 0.55 9.19
C VAL A 108 -12.81 0.61 9.34
N ALA A 109 -13.37 -0.28 10.15
CA ALA A 109 -14.79 -0.28 10.49
C ALA A 109 -15.02 0.58 11.73
N LEU A 110 -15.71 1.70 11.57
CA LEU A 110 -16.06 2.62 12.65
C LEU A 110 -17.55 3.01 12.52
N ASN A 111 -18.33 2.87 13.61
CA ASN A 111 -19.74 3.27 13.64
C ASN A 111 -20.56 2.67 12.49
N ASP A 112 -20.35 1.39 12.20
CA ASP A 112 -21.01 0.64 11.12
C ASP A 112 -20.70 1.17 9.70
N GLU A 113 -19.69 2.00 9.57
CA GLU A 113 -19.18 2.49 8.31
C GLU A 113 -17.74 2.00 8.06
N GLU A 114 -17.42 1.81 6.78
CA GLU A 114 -16.07 1.47 6.34
C GLU A 114 -15.35 2.74 5.89
N TYR A 115 -14.20 3.00 6.50
CA TYR A 115 -13.32 4.10 6.10
C TYR A 115 -12.07 3.54 5.42
N ILE A 116 -11.86 3.93 4.17
CA ILE A 116 -10.69 3.54 3.40
C ILE A 116 -9.76 4.74 3.31
N THR A 117 -8.51 4.52 3.71
CA THR A 117 -7.53 5.61 3.77
C THR A 117 -6.11 5.06 3.64
N VAL A 118 -5.17 5.96 3.32
CA VAL A 118 -3.72 5.68 3.41
C VAL A 118 -3.18 6.39 4.64
N LYS A 119 -2.49 5.66 5.49
CA LYS A 119 -1.93 6.16 6.76
C LYS A 119 -0.63 5.44 7.08
N TYR A 120 0.19 6.07 7.91
CA TYR A 120 1.24 5.36 8.64
C TYR A 120 0.60 4.62 9.81
N LEU A 121 1.02 3.39 10.05
CA LEU A 121 0.57 2.63 11.21
C LEU A 121 1.64 2.63 12.29
N GLN A 122 1.28 3.10 13.48
CA GLN A 122 2.14 3.13 14.67
C GLN A 122 1.54 2.26 15.75
N ARG A 123 2.38 1.78 16.68
CA ARG A 123 1.90 1.05 17.85
C ARG A 123 1.01 1.93 18.69
N GLY A 124 -0.10 1.37 19.18
CA GLY A 124 -0.94 2.02 20.17
C GLY A 124 -0.38 1.89 21.58
N GLN A 125 -1.15 2.39 22.55
CA GLN A 125 -0.78 2.32 23.96
C GLN A 125 -0.78 0.89 24.51
N THR A 126 -1.57 0.02 23.90
CA THR A 126 -1.68 -1.41 24.24
C THR A 126 -1.48 -2.26 22.99
N PRO A 127 -1.12 -3.56 23.11
CA PRO A 127 -0.86 -4.41 21.95
C PRO A 127 -2.05 -4.61 21.02
N ASP A 128 -3.27 -4.38 21.49
CA ASP A 128 -4.50 -4.50 20.71
C ASP A 128 -4.90 -3.21 20.00
N LYS A 129 -4.07 -2.16 20.08
CA LYS A 129 -4.37 -0.86 19.49
C LYS A 129 -3.31 -0.41 18.49
N VAL A 130 -3.78 0.32 17.49
CA VAL A 130 -2.98 0.87 16.41
C VAL A 130 -3.28 2.35 16.27
N VAL A 131 -2.27 3.17 16.07
CA VAL A 131 -2.43 4.59 15.79
C VAL A 131 -2.28 4.82 14.29
N LEU A 132 -3.30 5.43 13.70
CA LEU A 132 -3.32 5.86 12.31
C LEU A 132 -2.76 7.28 12.24
N VAL A 133 -1.64 7.46 11.56
CA VAL A 133 -0.93 8.74 11.50
C VAL A 133 -0.94 9.27 10.07
N SER A 134 -1.33 10.52 9.91
CA SER A 134 -1.31 11.23 8.63
C SER A 134 0.04 11.93 8.40
N GLU A 135 0.47 12.04 7.16
CA GLU A 135 1.57 12.92 6.78
C GLU A 135 1.19 14.39 6.96
N ASN A 136 -0.04 14.73 6.58
CA ASN A 136 -0.58 16.07 6.75
C ASN A 136 -0.86 16.36 8.22
N LYS A 137 -0.11 17.29 8.79
CA LYS A 137 -0.17 17.65 10.22
C LYS A 137 -1.48 18.31 10.65
N HIS A 138 -2.31 18.74 9.71
CA HIS A 138 -3.66 19.24 10.02
C HIS A 138 -4.62 18.13 10.43
N HIS A 139 -4.28 16.87 10.14
CA HIS A 139 -5.04 15.70 10.55
C HIS A 139 -4.45 15.12 11.82
N GLN A 140 -5.29 14.97 12.84
CA GLN A 140 -4.87 14.40 14.12
C GLN A 140 -4.71 12.87 14.02
N PRO A 141 -3.73 12.28 14.73
CA PRO A 141 -3.63 10.83 14.83
C PRO A 141 -4.89 10.25 15.48
N LYS A 142 -5.26 9.05 15.03
CA LYS A 142 -6.41 8.33 15.58
C LYS A 142 -6.00 6.94 16.02
N GLU A 143 -6.24 6.62 17.29
CA GLU A 143 -6.05 5.28 17.82
C GLU A 143 -7.31 4.45 17.58
N VAL A 144 -7.14 3.25 17.07
CA VAL A 144 -8.22 2.29 16.82
C VAL A 144 -7.81 0.91 17.35
N GLU A 145 -8.79 0.10 17.66
CA GLU A 145 -8.55 -1.30 17.97
C GLU A 145 -8.15 -2.05 16.71
N ILE A 146 -7.17 -2.95 16.83
CA ILE A 146 -6.63 -3.68 15.67
C ILE A 146 -7.70 -4.53 14.98
N ASP A 147 -8.69 -5.02 15.72
CA ASP A 147 -9.80 -5.81 15.16
C ASP A 147 -10.77 -4.98 14.31
N LYS A 148 -10.69 -3.65 14.37
CA LYS A 148 -11.43 -2.73 13.50
C LYS A 148 -10.78 -2.58 12.11
N ILE A 149 -9.54 -3.02 11.97
CA ILE A 149 -8.87 -3.05 10.67
C ILE A 149 -9.37 -4.29 9.91
N ARG A 150 -10.15 -4.06 8.87
CA ARG A 150 -10.82 -5.12 8.10
C ARG A 150 -10.05 -5.55 6.86
N ALA A 151 -9.28 -4.64 6.29
CA ALA A 151 -8.38 -4.91 5.17
C ALA A 151 -7.13 -4.06 5.31
N LEU A 152 -6.01 -4.61 4.93
CA LEU A 152 -4.71 -3.95 5.06
C LEU A 152 -3.82 -4.34 3.89
N ALA A 153 -3.14 -3.36 3.32
CA ALA A 153 -2.14 -3.58 2.30
C ALA A 153 -0.97 -2.61 2.47
N LEU A 154 0.24 -3.14 2.38
CA LEU A 154 1.45 -2.33 2.44
C LEU A 154 1.62 -1.55 1.13
N VAL A 155 1.79 -0.24 1.23
CA VAL A 155 2.06 0.60 0.05
C VAL A 155 3.51 0.39 -0.37
N LYS A 156 3.71 -0.10 -1.58
CA LYS A 156 5.03 -0.43 -2.13
C LYS A 156 5.57 0.65 -3.06
N ALA A 157 4.69 1.41 -3.69
CA ALA A 157 5.06 2.46 -4.62
C ALA A 157 3.89 3.43 -4.82
N SER A 158 4.19 4.59 -5.38
CA SER A 158 3.17 5.56 -5.78
C SER A 158 3.55 6.20 -7.12
N ILE A 159 2.52 6.65 -7.85
CA ILE A 159 2.68 7.34 -9.12
C ILE A 159 1.87 8.64 -9.06
N ARG A 160 2.48 9.71 -9.52
CA ARG A 160 1.79 10.97 -9.78
C ARG A 160 1.90 11.31 -11.25
N VAL A 161 0.75 11.54 -11.88
CA VAL A 161 0.71 12.03 -13.26
C VAL A 161 0.56 13.53 -13.22
N ASN A 162 1.54 14.24 -13.76
CA ASN A 162 1.50 15.68 -13.90
C ASN A 162 1.03 16.00 -15.32
N ALA A 163 -0.24 16.37 -15.44
CA ALA A 163 -0.79 16.81 -16.71
C ALA A 163 -0.50 18.28 -16.91
N MET A 164 0.15 18.61 -18.02
CA MET A 164 0.28 19.99 -18.49
C MET A 164 -0.82 20.25 -19.51
N LEU A 165 -1.68 21.13 -19.16
CA LEU A 165 -2.77 21.57 -20.04
C LEU A 165 -2.42 22.91 -20.70
#